data_573acefc4299768ec53676b491684a14
#
_entry.id   573acefc4299768ec53676b491684a14
#
_cell.length_a   1.000
_cell.length_b   1.000
_cell.length_c   1.000
_cell.angle_alpha   90.00
_cell.angle_beta   90.00
_cell.angle_gamma   90.00
#
_symmetry.space_group_name_H-M   'P 1'
#
loop_
_entity.id
_entity.type
_entity.pdbx_description
1 polymer ?
#
loop_
_entity_poly.entity_id
_entity_poly.type
_entity_poly.pdbx_seq_one_letter_code
_entity_poly.pdbx_strand_id
1 'polypeptide(L)'
;MKTRLANVIKTKRKELKLSQKALAEGICTQTIISRIEKGEITPSVDIFFKIIKKLCIPMEDVANLFSLDMTNVKDLSFDFYELEEMLVKRDYKTLSVLVKSINLESLNKEEVLHVEWLKSILLYQVERKLDVAIKKLESLSEKVEIGSLLFCKICNTLGNLYSEREDFLSSKKYYELVLPYLEVIKGTNFEQPFYYSISRIYGMMQQLDEATKWNALAISSSLNAKSFYMLGDNYFLQSKLFEEQKLIDSAIDSCNKAIT
;
A
#
# COMPACT_ATOMS: atom_id res chain seq x y z
N MET A 1 -21.37 2.55 21.94
CA MET A 1 -20.04 1.93 21.91
C MET A 1 -19.46 1.67 23.30
N LYS A 2 -19.17 2.70 24.12
CA LYS A 2 -18.58 2.53 25.48
C LYS A 2 -19.34 1.53 26.37
N THR A 3 -20.66 1.56 26.36
CA THR A 3 -21.53 0.70 27.19
C THR A 3 -21.48 -0.78 26.76
N ARG A 4 -21.34 -1.08 25.47
CA ARG A 4 -21.24 -2.47 24.95
C ARG A 4 -19.94 -3.14 25.41
N LEU A 5 -18.80 -2.46 25.20
CA LEU A 5 -17.49 -2.94 25.65
C LEU A 5 -17.45 -3.16 27.17
N ALA A 6 -17.97 -2.19 27.93
CA ALA A 6 -18.06 -2.28 29.39
C ALA A 6 -18.82 -3.55 29.83
N ASN A 7 -19.96 -3.84 29.22
CA ASN A 7 -20.77 -5.00 29.53
C ASN A 7 -20.05 -6.32 29.22
N VAL A 8 -19.37 -6.43 28.08
CA VAL A 8 -18.66 -7.66 27.70
C VAL A 8 -17.50 -7.95 28.63
N ILE A 9 -16.66 -6.93 28.92
CA ILE A 9 -15.55 -7.09 29.87
C ILE A 9 -16.08 -7.55 31.24
N LYS A 10 -17.15 -6.92 31.75
CA LYS A 10 -17.77 -7.26 33.00
C LYS A 10 -18.36 -8.67 33.04
N THR A 11 -19.04 -9.07 31.96
CA THR A 11 -19.66 -10.40 31.84
C THR A 11 -18.59 -11.48 31.76
N LYS A 12 -17.58 -11.34 30.87
CA LYS A 12 -16.48 -12.30 30.74
C LYS A 12 -15.67 -12.43 32.05
N ARG A 13 -15.39 -11.32 32.70
CA ARG A 13 -14.70 -11.36 33.99
C ARG A 13 -15.52 -12.17 35.04
N LYS A 14 -16.85 -11.97 35.11
CA LYS A 14 -17.72 -12.72 35.99
C LYS A 14 -17.80 -14.20 35.68
N GLU A 15 -17.89 -14.55 34.38
CA GLU A 15 -17.85 -15.95 33.89
C GLU A 15 -16.59 -16.65 34.38
N LEU A 16 -15.44 -15.96 34.30
CA LEU A 16 -14.15 -16.47 34.78
C LEU A 16 -13.97 -16.35 36.30
N LYS A 17 -15.00 -15.90 37.04
CA LYS A 17 -15.00 -15.72 38.50
C LYS A 17 -13.86 -14.83 39.00
N LEU A 18 -13.37 -13.89 38.18
CA LEU A 18 -12.31 -12.96 38.53
C LEU A 18 -12.88 -11.74 39.27
N SER A 19 -12.18 -11.28 40.35
CA SER A 19 -12.45 -9.96 40.91
C SER A 19 -11.91 -8.85 39.99
N GLN A 20 -12.42 -7.62 40.16
CA GLN A 20 -11.84 -6.46 39.41
C GLN A 20 -10.36 -6.25 39.76
N LYS A 21 -9.96 -6.53 41.01
CA LYS A 21 -8.58 -6.47 41.46
C LYS A 21 -7.71 -7.52 40.73
N ALA A 22 -8.21 -8.76 40.63
CA ALA A 22 -7.52 -9.83 39.94
C ALA A 22 -7.41 -9.56 38.42
N LEU A 23 -8.43 -8.96 37.79
CA LEU A 23 -8.33 -8.56 36.39
C LEU A 23 -7.30 -7.43 36.16
N ALA A 24 -7.25 -6.47 37.11
CA ALA A 24 -6.34 -5.32 37.02
C ALA A 24 -4.85 -5.69 37.20
N GLU A 25 -4.56 -6.78 37.91
CA GLU A 25 -3.20 -7.20 38.22
C GLU A 25 -2.32 -7.41 36.98
N GLY A 26 -1.19 -6.69 36.94
CA GLY A 26 -0.27 -6.68 35.77
C GLY A 26 -0.74 -5.88 34.55
N ILE A 27 -1.90 -5.17 34.66
CA ILE A 27 -2.46 -4.38 33.57
C ILE A 27 -2.61 -2.90 33.93
N CYS A 28 -3.35 -2.62 35.07
CA CYS A 28 -3.67 -1.27 35.51
C CYS A 28 -4.16 -1.30 36.98
N THR A 29 -4.75 -0.22 37.50
CA THR A 29 -5.36 -0.21 38.84
C THR A 29 -6.80 -0.76 38.79
N GLN A 30 -7.26 -1.31 39.94
CA GLN A 30 -8.66 -1.74 40.07
C GLN A 30 -9.66 -0.63 39.74
N THR A 31 -9.34 0.60 40.10
CA THR A 31 -10.18 1.78 39.85
C THR A 31 -10.38 1.97 38.34
N ILE A 32 -9.34 1.76 37.53
CA ILE A 32 -9.44 1.85 36.06
C ILE A 32 -10.38 0.75 35.52
N ILE A 33 -10.24 -0.49 35.96
CA ILE A 33 -11.15 -1.59 35.59
C ILE A 33 -12.59 -1.26 35.99
N SER A 34 -12.82 -0.77 37.20
CA SER A 34 -14.16 -0.36 37.66
C SER A 34 -14.79 0.70 36.76
N ARG A 35 -14.02 1.72 36.35
CA ARG A 35 -14.49 2.81 35.50
C ARG A 35 -14.74 2.34 34.06
N ILE A 36 -13.91 1.41 33.55
CA ILE A 36 -14.14 0.76 32.25
C ILE A 36 -15.45 -0.02 32.27
N GLU A 37 -15.68 -0.85 33.30
CA GLU A 37 -16.91 -1.68 33.42
C GLU A 37 -18.18 -0.86 33.64
N LYS A 38 -18.06 0.37 34.10
CA LYS A 38 -19.15 1.35 34.22
C LYS A 38 -19.37 2.14 32.90
N GLY A 39 -18.46 2.00 31.93
CA GLY A 39 -18.50 2.77 30.70
C GLY A 39 -18.09 4.25 30.88
N GLU A 40 -17.51 4.62 32.01
CA GLU A 40 -17.05 5.99 32.28
C GLU A 40 -15.83 6.37 31.48
N ILE A 41 -14.94 5.43 31.24
CA ILE A 41 -13.72 5.65 30.44
C ILE A 41 -13.56 4.55 29.38
N THR A 42 -12.88 4.91 28.28
CA THR A 42 -12.38 3.95 27.28
C THR A 42 -10.95 3.57 27.64
N PRO A 43 -10.58 2.28 27.68
CA PRO A 43 -9.19 1.89 27.90
C PRO A 43 -8.29 2.37 26.76
N SER A 44 -7.02 2.64 27.08
CA SER A 44 -6.01 2.78 26.01
C SER A 44 -5.84 1.45 25.28
N VAL A 45 -5.29 1.50 24.07
CA VAL A 45 -5.08 0.32 23.21
C VAL A 45 -4.28 -0.77 23.95
N ASP A 46 -3.21 -0.39 24.66
CA ASP A 46 -2.38 -1.33 25.43
C ASP A 46 -3.18 -2.01 26.58
N ILE A 47 -3.93 -1.23 27.36
CA ILE A 47 -4.78 -1.76 28.44
C ILE A 47 -5.87 -2.66 27.85
N PHE A 48 -6.47 -2.26 26.74
CA PHE A 48 -7.52 -3.02 26.06
C PHE A 48 -7.02 -4.41 25.65
N PHE A 49 -5.91 -4.50 24.92
CA PHE A 49 -5.38 -5.79 24.48
C PHE A 49 -4.95 -6.69 25.64
N LYS A 50 -4.39 -6.12 26.73
CA LYS A 50 -4.06 -6.89 27.94
C LYS A 50 -5.30 -7.45 28.62
N ILE A 51 -6.40 -6.68 28.70
CA ILE A 51 -7.69 -7.14 29.25
C ILE A 51 -8.26 -8.26 28.38
N ILE A 52 -8.34 -8.07 27.05
CA ILE A 52 -8.87 -9.07 26.09
C ILE A 52 -8.09 -10.38 26.21
N LYS A 53 -6.76 -10.31 26.22
CA LYS A 53 -5.88 -11.48 26.39
C LYS A 53 -6.14 -12.19 27.72
N LYS A 54 -6.23 -11.45 28.85
CA LYS A 54 -6.43 -12.02 30.19
C LYS A 54 -7.83 -12.65 30.36
N LEU A 55 -8.82 -12.12 29.65
CA LEU A 55 -10.19 -12.65 29.64
C LEU A 55 -10.41 -13.72 28.56
N CYS A 56 -9.39 -14.08 27.79
CA CYS A 56 -9.47 -15.03 26.67
C CYS A 56 -10.63 -14.72 25.71
N ILE A 57 -10.89 -13.42 25.45
CA ILE A 57 -11.93 -13.01 24.51
C ILE A 57 -11.39 -13.20 23.09
N PRO A 58 -12.04 -14.02 22.24
CA PRO A 58 -11.65 -14.16 20.84
C PRO A 58 -11.68 -12.82 20.10
N MET A 59 -10.77 -12.61 19.15
CA MET A 59 -10.74 -11.39 18.35
C MET A 59 -12.01 -11.21 17.50
N GLU A 60 -12.68 -12.29 17.16
CA GLU A 60 -13.97 -12.32 16.49
C GLU A 60 -15.06 -11.67 17.36
N ASP A 61 -15.10 -12.00 18.66
CA ASP A 61 -16.02 -11.36 19.62
C ASP A 61 -15.66 -9.88 19.83
N VAL A 62 -14.38 -9.53 19.76
CA VAL A 62 -13.93 -8.13 19.81
C VAL A 62 -14.43 -7.36 18.59
N ALA A 63 -14.30 -7.92 17.38
CA ALA A 63 -14.82 -7.31 16.16
C ALA A 63 -16.34 -7.05 16.25
N ASN A 64 -17.09 -8.02 16.78
CA ASN A 64 -18.54 -7.89 17.03
C ASN A 64 -18.88 -6.79 18.06
N LEU A 65 -17.99 -6.52 19.02
CA LEU A 65 -18.17 -5.46 20.02
C LEU A 65 -18.12 -4.05 19.44
N PHE A 66 -17.30 -3.86 18.45
CA PHE A 66 -17.11 -2.54 17.82
C PHE A 66 -18.19 -2.23 16.78
N SER A 67 -19.25 -3.06 16.65
CA SER A 67 -20.25 -2.95 15.59
C SER A 67 -19.58 -2.86 14.20
N LEU A 68 -18.45 -3.52 14.07
CA LEU A 68 -18.11 -4.09 12.80
C LEU A 68 -19.19 -5.16 12.60
N ASP A 69 -20.34 -4.69 12.05
CA ASP A 69 -21.44 -5.58 11.65
C ASP A 69 -20.81 -6.59 10.72
N MET A 70 -20.51 -7.80 11.24
CA MET A 70 -19.99 -8.90 10.43
C MET A 70 -21.11 -9.38 9.48
N THR A 71 -22.35 -8.94 9.67
CA THR A 71 -23.43 -9.01 8.67
C THR A 71 -23.36 -7.87 7.66
N ASN A 72 -22.67 -6.76 7.98
CA ASN A 72 -22.20 -5.69 7.11
C ASN A 72 -20.66 -5.74 6.96
N VAL A 73 -20.03 -6.89 7.15
CA VAL A 73 -18.71 -7.22 6.59
C VAL A 73 -18.81 -7.31 5.04
N LYS A 74 -19.93 -6.83 4.48
CA LYS A 74 -19.94 -6.26 3.13
C LYS A 74 -19.02 -5.05 2.99
N ASP A 75 -18.55 -4.46 4.10
CA ASP A 75 -17.61 -3.35 4.20
C ASP A 75 -16.44 -3.66 5.16
N LEU A 76 -15.86 -4.86 5.11
CA LEU A 76 -14.42 -4.88 4.96
C LEU A 76 -14.21 -4.39 3.51
N SER A 77 -14.33 -3.10 3.28
CA SER A 77 -13.57 -2.46 2.24
C SER A 77 -12.15 -2.93 2.50
N PHE A 78 -11.71 -3.93 1.73
CA PHE A 78 -10.30 -4.30 1.73
C PHE A 78 -9.61 -2.98 1.56
N ASP A 79 -8.78 -2.60 2.53
CA ASP A 79 -8.05 -1.37 2.41
C ASP A 79 -7.05 -1.62 1.28
N PHE A 80 -7.45 -1.27 0.07
CA PHE A 80 -6.58 -1.39 -1.11
C PHE A 80 -5.27 -0.65 -0.90
N TYR A 81 -5.26 0.33 0.00
CA TYR A 81 -4.04 1.00 0.43
C TYR A 81 -3.08 0.03 1.12
N GLU A 82 -3.56 -0.84 2.02
CA GLU A 82 -2.71 -1.85 2.67
C GLU A 82 -2.15 -2.85 1.66
N LEU A 83 -2.96 -3.28 0.68
CA LEU A 83 -2.49 -4.19 -0.38
C LEU A 83 -1.44 -3.51 -1.27
N GLU A 84 -1.61 -2.23 -1.58
CA GLU A 84 -0.62 -1.46 -2.32
C GLU A 84 0.66 -1.20 -1.51
N GLU A 85 0.57 -1.00 -0.19
CA GLU A 85 1.76 -0.93 0.66
C GLU A 85 2.61 -2.21 0.59
N MET A 86 1.98 -3.38 0.44
CA MET A 86 2.71 -4.63 0.25
C MET A 86 3.44 -4.67 -1.10
N LEU A 87 2.87 -4.07 -2.16
CA LEU A 87 3.59 -3.89 -3.43
C LEU A 87 4.83 -3.02 -3.23
N VAL A 88 4.68 -1.91 -2.52
CA VAL A 88 5.79 -0.99 -2.19
C VAL A 88 6.87 -1.70 -1.38
N LYS A 89 6.50 -2.51 -0.38
CA LYS A 89 7.39 -3.30 0.45
C LYS A 89 7.93 -4.56 -0.26
N ARG A 90 7.48 -4.85 -1.48
CA ARG A 90 7.79 -6.05 -2.27
C ARG A 90 7.42 -7.36 -1.54
N ASP A 91 6.46 -7.31 -0.62
CA ASP A 91 5.96 -8.51 0.08
C ASP A 91 4.88 -9.21 -0.77
N TYR A 92 5.32 -9.71 -1.92
CA TYR A 92 4.44 -10.42 -2.86
C TYR A 92 3.89 -11.73 -2.29
N LYS A 93 4.56 -12.31 -1.29
CA LYS A 93 4.13 -13.56 -0.65
C LYS A 93 2.85 -13.33 0.15
N THR A 94 2.87 -12.35 1.06
CA THR A 94 1.71 -11.98 1.87
C THR A 94 0.58 -11.45 0.97
N LEU A 95 0.92 -10.56 0.01
CA LEU A 95 -0.04 -10.03 -0.95
C LEU A 95 -0.75 -11.16 -1.73
N SER A 96 -0.02 -12.20 -2.17
CA SER A 96 -0.61 -13.33 -2.90
C SER A 96 -1.63 -14.12 -2.05
N VAL A 97 -1.38 -14.27 -0.76
CA VAL A 97 -2.32 -14.95 0.15
C VAL A 97 -3.58 -14.10 0.32
N LEU A 98 -3.42 -12.80 0.61
CA LEU A 98 -4.55 -11.91 0.83
C LEU A 98 -5.42 -11.75 -0.42
N VAL A 99 -4.81 -11.49 -1.58
CA VAL A 99 -5.55 -11.34 -2.85
C VAL A 99 -6.34 -12.61 -3.22
N LYS A 100 -5.85 -13.80 -2.88
CA LYS A 100 -6.58 -15.07 -3.08
C LYS A 100 -7.76 -15.25 -2.12
N SER A 101 -7.70 -14.65 -0.93
CA SER A 101 -8.77 -14.74 0.07
C SER A 101 -9.92 -13.75 -0.18
N ILE A 102 -9.77 -12.80 -1.09
CA ILE A 102 -10.79 -11.80 -1.40
C ILE A 102 -12.00 -12.46 -2.06
N ASN A 103 -13.18 -12.27 -1.47
CA ASN A 103 -14.44 -12.64 -2.11
C ASN A 103 -14.86 -11.60 -3.15
N LEU A 104 -14.70 -11.91 -4.43
CA LEU A 104 -15.01 -10.99 -5.53
C LEU A 104 -16.52 -10.65 -5.65
N GLU A 105 -17.40 -11.52 -5.14
CA GLU A 105 -18.86 -11.30 -5.21
C GLU A 105 -19.31 -10.16 -4.28
N SER A 106 -18.51 -9.83 -3.26
CA SER A 106 -18.80 -8.73 -2.34
C SER A 106 -18.30 -7.37 -2.83
N LEU A 107 -17.53 -7.34 -3.91
CA LEU A 107 -16.86 -6.15 -4.42
C LEU A 107 -17.69 -5.45 -5.50
N ASN A 108 -17.58 -4.13 -5.57
CA ASN A 108 -18.08 -3.37 -6.69
C ASN A 108 -17.19 -3.55 -7.95
N LYS A 109 -17.64 -3.04 -9.10
CA LYS A 109 -16.94 -3.22 -10.38
C LYS A 109 -15.51 -2.67 -10.35
N GLU A 110 -15.29 -1.52 -9.75
CA GLU A 110 -13.97 -0.85 -9.70
C GLU A 110 -13.01 -1.63 -8.79
N GLU A 111 -13.49 -2.09 -7.65
CA GLU A 111 -12.74 -2.94 -6.72
C GLU A 111 -12.33 -4.27 -7.36
N VAL A 112 -13.22 -4.90 -8.14
CA VAL A 112 -12.89 -6.12 -8.90
C VAL A 112 -11.76 -5.84 -9.89
N LEU A 113 -11.81 -4.72 -10.63
CA LEU A 113 -10.75 -4.34 -11.57
C LEU A 113 -9.41 -4.08 -10.83
N HIS A 114 -9.45 -3.49 -9.64
CA HIS A 114 -8.28 -3.27 -8.80
C HIS A 114 -7.65 -4.62 -8.36
N VAL A 115 -8.47 -5.56 -7.90
CA VAL A 115 -7.99 -6.91 -7.55
C VAL A 115 -7.37 -7.62 -8.77
N GLU A 116 -7.97 -7.49 -9.96
CA GLU A 116 -7.42 -8.09 -11.18
C GLU A 116 -6.08 -7.44 -11.60
N TRP A 117 -5.89 -6.15 -11.35
CA TRP A 117 -4.59 -5.49 -11.49
C TRP A 117 -3.55 -6.09 -10.55
N LEU A 118 -3.85 -6.24 -9.25
CA LEU A 118 -2.95 -6.87 -8.27
C LEU A 118 -2.61 -8.32 -8.66
N LYS A 119 -3.60 -9.11 -9.08
CA LYS A 119 -3.38 -10.49 -9.58
C LYS A 119 -2.44 -10.51 -10.80
N SER A 120 -2.56 -9.54 -11.68
CA SER A 120 -1.71 -9.44 -12.87
C SER A 120 -0.25 -9.14 -12.52
N ILE A 121 -0.01 -8.31 -11.51
CA ILE A 121 1.33 -8.08 -10.96
C ILE A 121 1.91 -9.39 -10.37
N LEU A 122 1.09 -10.11 -9.60
CA LEU A 122 1.50 -11.37 -8.97
C LEU A 122 1.83 -12.47 -10.00
N LEU A 123 1.14 -12.51 -11.15
CA LEU A 123 1.49 -13.42 -12.26
C LEU A 123 2.94 -13.22 -12.72
N TYR A 124 3.44 -11.98 -12.78
CA TYR A 124 4.83 -11.72 -13.13
C TYR A 124 5.76 -11.90 -11.94
N GLN A 125 5.49 -11.28 -10.80
CA GLN A 125 6.41 -11.23 -9.67
C GLN A 125 6.61 -12.61 -9.01
N VAL A 126 5.55 -13.41 -8.90
CA VAL A 126 5.56 -14.72 -8.22
C VAL A 126 5.67 -15.88 -9.21
N GLU A 127 4.85 -15.86 -10.28
CA GLU A 127 4.73 -16.98 -11.21
C GLU A 127 5.67 -16.85 -12.43
N ARG A 128 6.34 -15.71 -12.59
CA ARG A 128 7.26 -15.41 -13.72
C ARG A 128 6.61 -15.49 -15.10
N LYS A 129 5.29 -15.27 -15.18
CA LYS A 129 4.51 -15.35 -16.41
C LYS A 129 4.35 -13.98 -17.06
N LEU A 130 5.44 -13.40 -17.58
CA LEU A 130 5.50 -12.04 -18.12
C LEU A 130 4.44 -11.79 -19.21
N ASP A 131 4.41 -12.61 -20.28
CA ASP A 131 3.50 -12.39 -21.41
C ASP A 131 2.01 -12.56 -21.02
N VAL A 132 1.72 -13.44 -20.05
CA VAL A 132 0.35 -13.61 -19.54
C VAL A 132 -0.07 -12.38 -18.74
N ALA A 133 0.83 -11.82 -17.93
CA ALA A 133 0.58 -10.61 -17.16
C ALA A 133 0.32 -9.41 -18.09
N ILE A 134 1.13 -9.23 -19.13
CA ILE A 134 0.96 -8.17 -20.14
C ILE A 134 -0.42 -8.28 -20.79
N LYS A 135 -0.77 -9.44 -21.37
CA LYS A 135 -2.07 -9.63 -22.04
C LYS A 135 -3.27 -9.37 -21.12
N LYS A 136 -3.17 -9.79 -19.87
CA LYS A 136 -4.21 -9.51 -18.88
C LYS A 136 -4.35 -8.02 -18.59
N LEU A 137 -3.24 -7.31 -18.40
CA LEU A 137 -3.25 -5.88 -18.12
C LEU A 137 -3.72 -5.06 -19.32
N GLU A 138 -3.39 -5.46 -20.55
CA GLU A 138 -3.92 -4.84 -21.77
C GLU A 138 -5.45 -4.95 -21.81
N SER A 139 -5.99 -6.17 -21.65
CA SER A 139 -7.44 -6.37 -21.57
C SER A 139 -8.08 -5.63 -20.40
N LEU A 140 -7.35 -5.42 -19.29
CA LEU A 140 -7.84 -4.70 -18.14
C LEU A 140 -7.87 -3.19 -18.39
N SER A 141 -6.86 -2.65 -19.08
CA SER A 141 -6.78 -1.23 -19.43
C SER A 141 -7.96 -0.74 -20.28
N GLU A 142 -8.55 -1.64 -21.07
CA GLU A 142 -9.75 -1.35 -21.88
C GLU A 142 -11.06 -1.30 -21.07
N LYS A 143 -11.06 -1.83 -19.83
CA LYS A 143 -12.25 -1.96 -18.97
C LYS A 143 -12.33 -0.89 -17.90
N VAL A 144 -11.22 -0.24 -17.60
CA VAL A 144 -11.15 0.82 -16.61
C VAL A 144 -11.50 2.18 -17.22
N GLU A 145 -11.96 3.11 -16.40
CA GLU A 145 -12.19 4.47 -16.83
C GLU A 145 -10.87 5.15 -17.19
N ILE A 146 -10.78 5.63 -18.44
CA ILE A 146 -9.58 6.32 -18.94
C ILE A 146 -9.33 7.58 -18.09
N GLY A 147 -8.09 7.73 -17.64
CA GLY A 147 -7.69 8.84 -16.77
C GLY A 147 -7.96 8.63 -15.28
N SER A 148 -8.60 7.52 -14.87
CA SER A 148 -8.69 7.17 -13.45
C SER A 148 -7.31 6.83 -12.87
N LEU A 149 -7.18 6.88 -11.53
CA LEU A 149 -5.93 6.49 -10.86
C LEU A 149 -5.57 5.03 -11.17
N LEU A 150 -6.55 4.14 -11.22
CA LEU A 150 -6.32 2.73 -11.57
C LEU A 150 -5.84 2.57 -13.02
N PHE A 151 -6.39 3.34 -13.96
CA PHE A 151 -5.89 3.38 -15.33
C PHE A 151 -4.41 3.78 -15.37
N CYS A 152 -4.03 4.84 -14.65
CA CYS A 152 -2.63 5.29 -14.58
C CYS A 152 -1.71 4.20 -13.99
N LYS A 153 -2.15 3.51 -12.94
CA LYS A 153 -1.42 2.40 -12.31
C LYS A 153 -1.24 1.23 -13.27
N ILE A 154 -2.28 0.86 -14.02
CA ILE A 154 -2.23 -0.20 -15.03
C ILE A 154 -1.24 0.16 -16.14
N CYS A 155 -1.33 1.38 -16.69
CA CYS A 155 -0.41 1.85 -17.72
C CYS A 155 1.05 1.84 -17.23
N ASN A 156 1.32 2.32 -16.01
CA ASN A 156 2.66 2.25 -15.44
C ASN A 156 3.15 0.79 -15.28
N THR A 157 2.25 -0.11 -14.84
CA THR A 157 2.61 -1.54 -14.71
C THR A 157 2.93 -2.14 -16.07
N LEU A 158 2.13 -1.85 -17.11
CA LEU A 158 2.43 -2.26 -18.49
C LEU A 158 3.75 -1.69 -18.98
N GLY A 159 4.01 -0.41 -18.73
CA GLY A 159 5.29 0.22 -19.04
C GLY A 159 6.47 -0.52 -18.41
N ASN A 160 6.36 -0.85 -17.11
CA ASN A 160 7.40 -1.64 -16.42
C ASN A 160 7.58 -3.03 -17.05
N LEU A 161 6.49 -3.77 -17.33
CA LEU A 161 6.57 -5.12 -17.88
C LEU A 161 7.12 -5.14 -19.32
N TYR A 162 6.78 -4.15 -20.13
CA TYR A 162 7.37 -3.99 -21.47
C TYR A 162 8.86 -3.62 -21.38
N SER A 163 9.27 -2.82 -20.39
CA SER A 163 10.69 -2.55 -20.12
C SER A 163 11.45 -3.83 -19.74
N GLU A 164 10.87 -4.71 -18.92
CA GLU A 164 11.44 -6.00 -18.57
C GLU A 164 11.56 -6.94 -19.80
N ARG A 165 10.71 -6.77 -20.80
CA ARG A 165 10.77 -7.47 -22.08
C ARG A 165 11.73 -6.82 -23.09
N GLU A 166 12.40 -5.73 -22.70
CA GLU A 166 13.27 -4.92 -23.54
C GLU A 166 12.55 -4.24 -24.72
N ASP A 167 11.22 -4.20 -24.71
CA ASP A 167 10.41 -3.44 -25.66
C ASP A 167 10.21 -2.00 -25.15
N PHE A 168 11.24 -1.19 -25.28
CA PHE A 168 11.27 0.16 -24.76
C PHE A 168 10.30 1.10 -25.47
N LEU A 169 9.97 0.84 -26.74
CA LEU A 169 8.98 1.64 -27.46
C LEU A 169 7.57 1.46 -26.90
N SER A 170 7.16 0.21 -26.70
CA SER A 170 5.88 -0.08 -26.05
C SER A 170 5.85 0.40 -24.61
N SER A 171 6.95 0.22 -23.86
CA SER A 171 7.09 0.74 -22.51
C SER A 171 6.85 2.25 -22.46
N LYS A 172 7.54 3.03 -23.29
CA LYS A 172 7.38 4.49 -23.38
C LYS A 172 5.94 4.87 -23.72
N LYS A 173 5.33 4.21 -24.71
CA LYS A 173 3.94 4.45 -25.12
C LYS A 173 2.98 4.38 -23.92
N TYR A 174 3.11 3.35 -23.08
CA TYR A 174 2.23 3.20 -21.92
C TYR A 174 2.45 4.27 -20.85
N TYR A 175 3.68 4.72 -20.61
CA TYR A 175 3.92 5.86 -19.73
C TYR A 175 3.34 7.17 -20.29
N GLU A 176 3.46 7.40 -21.61
CA GLU A 176 2.92 8.59 -22.27
C GLU A 176 1.40 8.68 -22.19
N LEU A 177 0.68 7.54 -22.10
CA LEU A 177 -0.76 7.53 -21.86
C LEU A 177 -1.17 8.12 -20.51
N VAL A 178 -0.26 8.18 -19.52
CA VAL A 178 -0.51 8.78 -18.20
C VAL A 178 -0.30 10.28 -18.19
N LEU A 179 0.51 10.83 -19.10
CA LEU A 179 0.91 12.25 -19.09
C LEU A 179 -0.24 13.25 -19.05
N PRO A 180 -1.37 13.05 -19.75
CA PRO A 180 -2.52 13.94 -19.68
C PRO A 180 -3.19 13.97 -18.30
N TYR A 181 -2.90 12.99 -17.43
CA TYR A 181 -3.58 12.73 -16.17
C TYR A 181 -2.67 12.91 -14.93
N LEU A 182 -1.58 13.68 -15.05
CA LEU A 182 -0.63 13.88 -13.95
C LEU A 182 -1.27 14.49 -12.70
N GLU A 183 -2.30 15.33 -12.84
CA GLU A 183 -3.03 15.90 -11.69
C GLU A 183 -3.79 14.81 -10.89
N VAL A 184 -4.18 13.69 -11.52
CA VAL A 184 -4.84 12.56 -10.84
C VAL A 184 -3.88 11.80 -9.94
N ILE A 185 -2.61 11.69 -10.33
CA ILE A 185 -1.59 10.97 -9.55
C ILE A 185 -0.90 11.85 -8.51
N LYS A 186 -1.01 13.17 -8.63
CA LYS A 186 -0.34 14.15 -7.78
C LYS A 186 -0.74 14.00 -6.31
N GLY A 187 0.27 13.96 -5.44
CA GLY A 187 0.07 13.79 -4.00
C GLY A 187 -0.34 12.38 -3.57
N THR A 188 -0.49 11.43 -4.50
CA THR A 188 -0.72 10.02 -4.18
C THR A 188 0.61 9.29 -3.93
N ASN A 189 0.54 8.10 -3.31
CA ASN A 189 1.70 7.20 -3.16
C ASN A 189 2.23 6.66 -4.49
N PHE A 190 1.52 6.91 -5.59
CA PHE A 190 1.86 6.48 -6.94
C PHE A 190 2.68 7.53 -7.72
N GLU A 191 2.65 8.80 -7.33
CA GLU A 191 3.32 9.90 -8.04
C GLU A 191 4.83 9.65 -8.21
N GLN A 192 5.52 9.35 -7.13
CA GLN A 192 6.98 9.14 -7.12
C GLN A 192 7.40 7.91 -7.93
N PRO A 193 6.78 6.71 -7.75
CA PRO A 193 7.04 5.54 -8.57
C PRO A 193 6.84 5.79 -10.06
N PHE A 194 5.85 6.58 -10.44
CA PHE A 194 5.60 6.91 -11.84
C PHE A 194 6.72 7.77 -12.42
N TYR A 195 7.12 8.86 -11.74
CA TYR A 195 8.20 9.72 -12.22
C TYR A 195 9.54 8.99 -12.30
N TYR A 196 9.83 8.09 -11.36
CA TYR A 196 10.99 7.23 -11.43
C TYR A 196 10.95 6.29 -12.65
N SER A 197 9.82 5.64 -12.88
CA SER A 197 9.67 4.67 -13.96
C SER A 197 9.83 5.31 -15.34
N ILE A 198 9.17 6.46 -15.57
CA ILE A 198 9.29 7.19 -16.84
C ILE A 198 10.69 7.77 -17.05
N SER A 199 11.35 8.26 -16.00
CA SER A 199 12.75 8.71 -16.06
C SER A 199 13.65 7.58 -16.49
N ARG A 200 13.51 6.41 -15.88
CA ARG A 200 14.31 5.22 -16.21
C ARG A 200 14.18 4.81 -17.68
N ILE A 201 12.96 4.79 -18.22
CA ILE A 201 12.77 4.39 -19.62
C ILE A 201 13.37 5.40 -20.61
N TYR A 202 13.22 6.70 -20.33
CA TYR A 202 13.88 7.72 -21.15
C TYR A 202 15.41 7.59 -21.11
N GLY A 203 15.98 7.29 -19.93
CA GLY A 203 17.41 7.01 -19.79
C GLY A 203 17.86 5.79 -20.60
N MET A 204 17.12 4.67 -20.54
CA MET A 204 17.40 3.46 -21.35
C MET A 204 17.33 3.73 -22.84
N MET A 205 16.49 4.67 -23.28
CA MET A 205 16.39 5.11 -24.67
C MET A 205 17.38 6.20 -25.05
N GLN A 206 18.34 6.53 -24.18
CA GLN A 206 19.36 7.59 -24.38
C GLN A 206 18.74 9.00 -24.58
N GLN A 207 17.51 9.22 -24.12
CA GLN A 207 16.85 10.51 -24.11
C GLN A 207 17.14 11.21 -22.77
N LEU A 208 18.42 11.55 -22.56
CA LEU A 208 18.96 11.92 -21.26
C LEU A 208 18.35 13.21 -20.67
N ASP A 209 18.02 14.20 -21.52
CA ASP A 209 17.40 15.45 -21.06
C ASP A 209 16.01 15.20 -20.44
N GLU A 210 15.16 14.41 -21.14
CA GLU A 210 13.85 14.04 -20.63
C GLU A 210 13.96 13.16 -19.38
N ALA A 211 14.89 12.19 -19.38
CA ALA A 211 15.15 11.37 -18.20
C ALA A 211 15.51 12.21 -16.98
N THR A 212 16.40 13.19 -17.15
CA THR A 212 16.84 14.08 -16.05
C THR A 212 15.69 14.96 -15.54
N LYS A 213 14.82 15.47 -16.43
CA LYS A 213 13.62 16.24 -16.02
C LYS A 213 12.68 15.39 -15.14
N TRP A 214 12.35 14.18 -15.58
CA TRP A 214 11.45 13.29 -14.83
C TRP A 214 12.07 12.84 -13.50
N ASN A 215 13.37 12.59 -13.47
CA ASN A 215 14.08 12.27 -12.25
C ASN A 215 14.07 13.45 -11.25
N ALA A 216 14.25 14.68 -11.71
CA ALA A 216 14.18 15.86 -10.86
C ALA A 216 12.77 16.02 -10.24
N LEU A 217 11.71 15.72 -10.99
CA LEU A 217 10.32 15.71 -10.47
C LEU A 217 10.15 14.62 -9.40
N ALA A 218 10.70 13.41 -9.61
CA ALA A 218 10.64 12.33 -8.63
C ALA A 218 11.33 12.72 -7.31
N ILE A 219 12.51 13.32 -7.37
CA ILE A 219 13.26 13.81 -6.21
C ILE A 219 12.48 14.93 -5.51
N SER A 220 11.99 15.91 -6.26
CA SER A 220 11.22 17.03 -5.72
C SER A 220 9.94 16.57 -5.02
N SER A 221 9.20 15.64 -5.62
CA SER A 221 7.99 15.06 -5.02
C SER A 221 8.31 14.34 -3.71
N SER A 222 9.41 13.55 -3.67
CA SER A 222 9.87 12.86 -2.44
C SER A 222 10.19 13.85 -1.31
N LEU A 223 10.93 14.91 -1.63
CA LEU A 223 11.33 15.93 -0.66
C LEU A 223 10.12 16.72 -0.14
N ASN A 224 9.18 17.09 -1.02
CA ASN A 224 7.95 17.80 -0.65
C ASN A 224 7.04 16.95 0.25
N ALA A 225 6.94 15.65 -0.03
CA ALA A 225 6.20 14.70 0.78
C ALA A 225 6.93 14.33 2.10
N LYS A 226 8.16 14.81 2.32
CA LYS A 226 9.04 14.41 3.42
C LYS A 226 9.17 12.89 3.51
N SER A 227 9.20 12.22 2.37
CA SER A 227 9.28 10.76 2.25
C SER A 227 10.68 10.37 1.79
N PHE A 228 11.32 9.48 2.54
CA PHE A 228 12.58 8.87 2.11
C PHE A 228 12.38 7.69 1.15
N TYR A 229 11.11 7.29 0.91
CA TYR A 229 10.79 6.22 -0.02
C TYR A 229 11.28 6.57 -1.43
N MET A 230 12.03 5.66 -2.04
CA MET A 230 12.68 5.82 -3.34
C MET A 230 13.62 7.01 -3.49
N LEU A 231 13.90 7.79 -2.43
CA LEU A 231 14.81 8.96 -2.56
C LEU A 231 16.22 8.51 -2.93
N GLY A 232 16.74 7.47 -2.27
CA GLY A 232 18.02 6.86 -2.61
C GLY A 232 18.06 6.30 -4.04
N ASP A 233 17.00 5.58 -4.45
CA ASP A 233 16.87 5.05 -5.82
C ASP A 233 16.88 6.18 -6.87
N ASN A 234 16.19 7.29 -6.58
CA ASN A 234 16.16 8.46 -7.46
C ASN A 234 17.51 9.14 -7.57
N TYR A 235 18.25 9.32 -6.47
CA TYR A 235 19.61 9.87 -6.53
C TYR A 235 20.58 8.92 -7.22
N PHE A 236 20.44 7.61 -7.05
CA PHE A 236 21.22 6.63 -7.77
C PHE A 236 20.95 6.69 -9.29
N LEU A 237 19.67 6.78 -9.69
CA LEU A 237 19.31 6.97 -11.10
C LEU A 237 19.90 8.29 -11.63
N GLN A 238 19.82 9.39 -10.86
CA GLN A 238 20.40 10.67 -11.22
C GLN A 238 21.91 10.57 -11.46
N SER A 239 22.62 9.83 -10.60
CA SER A 239 24.05 9.64 -10.78
C SER A 239 24.38 8.93 -12.10
N LYS A 240 23.57 7.91 -12.48
CA LYS A 240 23.72 7.21 -13.75
C LYS A 240 23.43 8.11 -14.95
N LEU A 241 22.37 8.93 -14.88
CA LEU A 241 22.05 9.89 -15.95
C LEU A 241 23.17 10.93 -16.15
N PHE A 242 23.75 11.44 -15.07
CA PHE A 242 24.87 12.37 -15.13
C PHE A 242 26.16 11.70 -15.64
N GLU A 243 26.41 10.43 -15.28
CA GLU A 243 27.52 9.65 -15.81
C GLU A 243 27.44 9.52 -17.35
N GLU A 244 26.25 9.17 -17.88
CA GLU A 244 25.98 9.10 -19.32
C GLU A 244 26.14 10.46 -20.01
N GLN A 245 25.81 11.56 -19.34
CA GLN A 245 26.00 12.93 -19.82
C GLN A 245 27.46 13.42 -19.66
N LYS A 246 28.37 12.60 -19.10
CA LYS A 246 29.75 12.93 -18.79
C LYS A 246 29.92 14.05 -17.77
N LEU A 247 28.91 14.28 -16.92
CA LEU A 247 28.93 15.25 -15.82
C LEU A 247 29.41 14.56 -14.53
N ILE A 248 30.71 14.22 -14.50
CA ILE A 248 31.30 13.33 -13.49
C ILE A 248 31.11 13.85 -12.06
N ASP A 249 31.38 15.13 -11.83
CA ASP A 249 31.30 15.75 -10.48
C ASP A 249 29.84 15.68 -9.96
N SER A 250 28.86 15.95 -10.83
CA SER A 250 27.43 15.85 -10.51
C SER A 250 26.99 14.41 -10.26
N ALA A 251 27.56 13.45 -11.01
CA ALA A 251 27.28 12.03 -10.80
C ALA A 251 27.78 11.57 -9.42
N ILE A 252 29.00 11.98 -9.02
CA ILE A 252 29.56 11.67 -7.70
C ILE A 252 28.74 12.28 -6.58
N ASP A 253 28.31 13.56 -6.71
CA ASP A 253 27.47 14.22 -5.71
C ASP A 253 26.12 13.48 -5.53
N SER A 254 25.49 13.11 -6.64
CA SER A 254 24.23 12.34 -6.61
C SER A 254 24.41 10.94 -6.02
N CYS A 255 25.50 10.26 -6.33
CA CYS A 255 25.82 8.96 -5.74
C CYS A 255 26.00 9.05 -4.21
N ASN A 256 26.68 10.08 -3.72
CA ASN A 256 26.87 10.32 -2.29
C ASN A 256 25.50 10.55 -1.59
N LYS A 257 24.59 11.33 -2.21
CA LYS A 257 23.23 11.54 -1.69
C LYS A 257 22.37 10.27 -1.68
N ALA A 258 22.66 9.30 -2.53
CA ALA A 258 21.95 8.02 -2.53
C ALA A 258 22.32 7.11 -1.35
N ILE A 259 23.51 7.31 -0.75
CA ILE A 259 24.07 6.45 0.31
C ILE A 259 23.76 7.02 1.70
N THR A 260 23.56 8.33 1.82
CA THR A 260 23.28 9.02 3.10
C THR A 260 21.80 9.05 3.45
#